data_a8ac22160f69eec6970f32f6294ff015
#
_entry.id   a8ac22160f69eec6970f32f6294ff015
#
_cell.length_a   1.000
_cell.length_b   1.000
_cell.length_c   1.000
_cell.angle_alpha   90.00
_cell.angle_beta   90.00
_cell.angle_gamma   90.00
#
_symmetry.space_group_name_H-M   'P 1'
#
loop_
_entity.id
_entity.type
_entity.pdbx_description
1 polymer ?
#
loop_
_entity_poly.entity_id
_entity_poly.type
_entity_poly.pdbx_seq_one_letter_code
_entity_poly.pdbx_strand_id
1 'polypeptide(L)'
;LSLHDALPILCMIVPNRMVKGGIAAVVNGYRGSQLEKDYEITYVESYKDGSKFDKLLKGICGYFHFAYVLMFHKPDVVHIHSSFGPSFYRKMPFIYMASWRKIPIVNHIHGADFDEFYVNAPEEKKAKIKKVYSKCNVLIALSEEWKERLSQIVPEDRIEIIENYSVLHEDALEERMQRECNNTVLF
;
A
#
# COMPACT_ATOMS: atom_id res chain seq x y z
N LEU A 1 29.83 -18.93 -1.35
CA LEU A 1 28.57 -18.29 -1.72
C LEU A 1 28.88 -16.85 -2.08
N SER A 2 28.64 -16.50 -3.36
CA SER A 2 28.86 -15.15 -3.88
C SER A 2 27.86 -14.18 -3.24
N LEU A 3 28.28 -12.95 -2.95
CA LEU A 3 27.41 -11.84 -2.47
C LEU A 3 26.25 -11.49 -3.41
N HIS A 4 26.13 -12.17 -4.56
CA HIS A 4 25.10 -11.96 -5.58
C HIS A 4 23.89 -12.92 -5.45
N ASP A 5 23.90 -13.86 -4.52
CA ASP A 5 22.83 -14.88 -4.39
C ASP A 5 21.77 -14.56 -3.34
N ALA A 6 21.89 -13.46 -2.59
CA ALA A 6 20.86 -13.03 -1.64
C ALA A 6 19.73 -12.27 -2.34
N LEU A 7 18.49 -12.68 -2.07
CA LEU A 7 17.32 -11.95 -2.58
C LEU A 7 17.27 -10.53 -2.01
N PRO A 8 16.81 -9.53 -2.81
CA PRO A 8 16.58 -8.19 -2.29
C PRO A 8 15.53 -8.21 -1.17
N ILE A 9 15.78 -7.45 -0.10
CA ILE A 9 14.91 -7.40 1.08
C ILE A 9 13.85 -6.31 0.89
N LEU A 10 12.59 -6.73 0.84
CA LEU A 10 11.44 -5.84 0.68
C LEU A 10 10.64 -5.76 2.00
N CYS A 11 10.50 -4.57 2.57
CA CYS A 11 9.62 -4.35 3.71
C CYS A 11 8.28 -3.76 3.25
N MET A 12 7.19 -4.48 3.47
CA MET A 12 5.84 -4.04 3.11
C MET A 12 5.06 -3.52 4.33
N ILE A 13 4.59 -2.28 4.27
CA ILE A 13 3.71 -1.69 5.30
C ILE A 13 2.25 -1.86 4.88
N VAL A 14 1.55 -2.78 5.51
CA VAL A 14 0.25 -3.29 5.08
C VAL A 14 -0.80 -3.25 6.20
N PRO A 15 -2.11 -3.41 5.92
CA PRO A 15 -3.08 -3.77 6.94
C PRO A 15 -2.89 -5.23 7.37
N ASN A 16 -3.47 -5.62 8.50
CA ASN A 16 -3.54 -7.03 8.89
C ASN A 16 -4.31 -7.83 7.81
N ARG A 17 -3.86 -9.04 7.52
CA ARG A 17 -4.41 -9.89 6.46
C ARG A 17 -5.89 -10.24 6.62
N MET A 18 -6.42 -10.18 7.84
CA MET A 18 -7.83 -10.48 8.16
C MET A 18 -8.76 -9.27 7.97
N VAL A 19 -8.20 -8.08 7.67
CA VAL A 19 -9.00 -6.89 7.40
C VAL A 19 -9.75 -7.07 6.09
N LYS A 20 -11.06 -6.76 6.12
CA LYS A 20 -11.87 -6.75 4.90
C LYS A 20 -11.66 -5.43 4.16
N GLY A 21 -11.17 -5.49 2.93
CA GLY A 21 -10.96 -4.30 2.09
C GLY A 21 -10.00 -4.51 0.93
N GLY A 22 -10.06 -3.62 -0.05
CA GLY A 22 -9.29 -3.73 -1.30
C GLY A 22 -7.77 -3.86 -1.10
N ILE A 23 -7.19 -3.06 -0.19
CA ILE A 23 -5.74 -3.13 0.09
C ILE A 23 -5.35 -4.51 0.63
N ALA A 24 -6.13 -5.06 1.57
CA ALA A 24 -5.84 -6.37 2.13
C ALA A 24 -6.00 -7.48 1.08
N ALA A 25 -6.98 -7.36 0.18
CA ALA A 25 -7.16 -8.30 -0.93
C ALA A 25 -5.94 -8.29 -1.88
N VAL A 26 -5.47 -7.12 -2.29
CA VAL A 26 -4.27 -6.98 -3.13
C VAL A 26 -3.04 -7.56 -2.45
N VAL A 27 -2.80 -7.21 -1.19
CA VAL A 27 -1.63 -7.69 -0.43
C VAL A 27 -1.69 -9.20 -0.21
N ASN A 28 -2.87 -9.75 0.08
CA ASN A 28 -3.04 -11.20 0.24
C ASN A 28 -2.74 -11.98 -1.04
N GLY A 29 -2.97 -11.38 -2.21
CA GLY A 29 -2.63 -12.00 -3.47
C GLY A 29 -1.13 -12.02 -3.80
N TYR A 30 -0.31 -11.23 -3.11
CA TYR A 30 1.15 -11.35 -3.23
C TYR A 30 1.70 -12.60 -2.54
N ARG A 31 0.94 -13.17 -1.58
CA ARG A 31 1.35 -14.37 -0.86
C ARG A 31 1.35 -15.58 -1.78
N GLY A 32 2.47 -16.28 -1.81
CA GLY A 32 2.69 -17.41 -2.72
C GLY A 32 2.90 -17.02 -4.19
N SER A 33 2.93 -15.73 -4.52
CA SER A 33 3.18 -15.24 -5.87
C SER A 33 4.67 -15.26 -6.24
N GLN A 34 4.98 -14.90 -7.48
CA GLN A 34 6.35 -14.75 -7.93
C GLN A 34 7.12 -13.69 -7.13
N LEU A 35 6.44 -12.67 -6.64
CA LEU A 35 7.05 -11.61 -5.82
C LEU A 35 7.72 -12.16 -4.55
N GLU A 36 7.09 -13.13 -3.86
CA GLU A 36 7.69 -13.77 -2.68
C GLU A 36 8.85 -14.74 -3.02
N LYS A 37 9.01 -15.11 -4.30
CA LYS A 37 10.15 -15.91 -4.75
C LYS A 37 11.35 -15.03 -5.13
N ASP A 38 11.07 -13.82 -5.62
CA ASP A 38 12.06 -12.88 -6.11
C ASP A 38 12.61 -11.95 -5.02
N TYR A 39 11.88 -11.82 -3.89
CA TYR A 39 12.22 -10.94 -2.77
C TYR A 39 12.06 -11.65 -1.42
N GLU A 40 12.95 -11.32 -0.49
CA GLU A 40 12.73 -11.62 0.93
C GLU A 40 11.78 -10.58 1.52
N ILE A 41 10.50 -10.95 1.72
CA ILE A 41 9.46 -10.00 2.11
C ILE A 41 9.19 -10.03 3.60
N THR A 42 9.37 -8.88 4.26
CA THR A 42 8.93 -8.64 5.65
C THR A 42 7.65 -7.81 5.66
N TYR A 43 6.55 -8.36 6.21
CA TYR A 43 5.28 -7.66 6.35
C TYR A 43 5.18 -6.97 7.71
N VAL A 44 5.02 -5.64 7.70
CA VAL A 44 4.77 -4.82 8.89
C VAL A 44 3.31 -4.37 8.88
N GLU A 45 2.53 -4.89 9.82
CA GLU A 45 1.12 -4.58 9.92
C GLU A 45 0.88 -3.28 10.68
N SER A 46 0.24 -2.31 10.03
CA SER A 46 -0.01 -0.96 10.56
C SER A 46 -1.47 -0.71 10.99
N TYR A 47 -2.37 -1.66 10.73
CA TYR A 47 -3.80 -1.51 10.98
C TYR A 47 -4.47 -2.87 11.14
N LYS A 48 -5.47 -2.95 12.02
CA LYS A 48 -6.44 -4.06 12.12
C LYS A 48 -7.84 -3.50 12.34
N ASP A 49 -8.87 -4.29 12.03
CA ASP A 49 -10.24 -3.98 12.46
C ASP A 49 -10.41 -4.17 13.97
N GLY A 50 -11.39 -3.48 14.54
CA GLY A 50 -11.67 -3.51 15.97
C GLY A 50 -12.01 -2.15 16.55
N SER A 51 -11.93 -2.02 17.87
CA SER A 51 -12.17 -0.78 18.59
C SER A 51 -11.16 0.32 18.23
N LYS A 52 -11.43 1.57 18.60
CA LYS A 52 -10.48 2.68 18.42
C LYS A 52 -9.15 2.40 19.13
N PHE A 53 -9.22 1.78 20.30
CA PHE A 53 -8.04 1.39 21.09
C PHE A 53 -7.22 0.30 20.39
N ASP A 54 -7.87 -0.74 19.84
CA ASP A 54 -7.20 -1.78 19.06
C ASP A 54 -6.46 -1.24 17.84
N LYS A 55 -7.11 -0.32 17.11
CA LYS A 55 -6.51 0.34 15.95
C LYS A 55 -5.29 1.18 16.32
N LEU A 56 -5.38 1.92 17.42
CA LEU A 56 -4.26 2.72 17.93
C LEU A 56 -3.10 1.83 18.38
N LEU A 57 -3.37 0.82 19.20
CA LEU A 57 -2.36 -0.11 19.69
C LEU A 57 -1.66 -0.83 18.53
N LYS A 58 -2.43 -1.31 17.54
CA LYS A 58 -1.85 -1.96 16.35
C LYS A 58 -0.94 -1.01 15.58
N GLY A 59 -1.32 0.26 15.42
CA GLY A 59 -0.50 1.28 14.79
C GLY A 59 0.82 1.49 15.53
N ILE A 60 0.77 1.64 16.86
CA ILE A 60 1.97 1.81 17.71
C ILE A 60 2.89 0.58 17.62
N CYS A 61 2.33 -0.63 17.77
CA CYS A 61 3.09 -1.86 17.59
C CYS A 61 3.74 -1.94 16.20
N GLY A 62 3.03 -1.49 15.16
CA GLY A 62 3.56 -1.42 13.81
C GLY A 62 4.77 -0.51 13.69
N TYR A 63 4.79 0.65 14.36
CA TYR A 63 5.94 1.55 14.36
C TYR A 63 7.17 0.93 15.05
N PHE A 64 6.99 0.27 16.19
CA PHE A 64 8.08 -0.43 16.86
C PHE A 64 8.60 -1.61 16.04
N HIS A 65 7.71 -2.40 15.45
CA HIS A 65 8.09 -3.49 14.55
C HIS A 65 8.89 -2.95 13.35
N PHE A 66 8.43 -1.86 12.74
CA PHE A 66 9.16 -1.24 11.63
C PHE A 66 10.53 -0.70 12.05
N ALA A 67 10.62 -0.06 13.23
CA ALA A 67 11.92 0.39 13.76
C ALA A 67 12.88 -0.79 13.93
N TYR A 68 12.40 -1.93 14.44
CA TYR A 68 13.18 -3.17 14.55
C TYR A 68 13.65 -3.64 13.17
N VAL A 69 12.74 -3.70 12.16
CA VAL A 69 13.07 -4.11 10.79
C VAL A 69 14.15 -3.19 10.19
N LEU A 70 14.01 -1.87 10.36
CA LEU A 70 15.00 -0.90 9.88
C LEU A 70 16.38 -1.06 10.52
N MET A 71 16.44 -1.53 11.77
CA MET A 71 17.70 -1.70 12.51
C MET A 71 18.38 -3.02 12.16
N PHE A 72 17.63 -4.11 12.08
CA PHE A 72 18.17 -5.46 12.05
C PHE A 72 18.05 -6.15 10.68
N HIS A 73 16.98 -5.89 9.91
CA HIS A 73 16.79 -6.50 8.59
C HIS A 73 17.31 -5.63 7.46
N LYS A 74 17.45 -4.30 7.66
CA LYS A 74 18.01 -3.33 6.69
C LYS A 74 17.40 -3.50 5.29
N PRO A 75 16.10 -3.31 5.11
CA PRO A 75 15.46 -3.53 3.82
C PRO A 75 16.04 -2.63 2.72
N ASP A 76 16.15 -3.15 1.50
CA ASP A 76 16.59 -2.42 0.33
C ASP A 76 15.51 -1.45 -0.17
N VAL A 77 14.22 -1.82 0.03
CA VAL A 77 13.05 -1.02 -0.36
C VAL A 77 11.96 -1.14 0.69
N VAL A 78 11.27 -0.02 0.94
CA VAL A 78 10.04 0.01 1.74
C VAL A 78 8.85 0.26 0.82
N HIS A 79 7.94 -0.70 0.73
CA HIS A 79 6.70 -0.61 -0.05
C HIS A 79 5.52 -0.38 0.89
N ILE A 80 4.87 0.77 0.75
CA ILE A 80 3.78 1.21 1.61
C ILE A 80 2.47 1.13 0.84
N HIS A 81 1.50 0.36 1.35
CA HIS A 81 0.14 0.39 0.84
C HIS A 81 -0.69 1.38 1.65
N SER A 82 -1.16 2.43 1.01
CA SER A 82 -1.89 3.53 1.66
C SER A 82 -3.17 3.90 0.92
N SER A 83 -4.02 4.68 1.58
CA SER A 83 -5.11 5.43 0.99
C SER A 83 -5.12 6.83 1.59
N PHE A 84 -6.01 7.71 1.12
CA PHE A 84 -6.17 9.06 1.67
C PHE A 84 -6.83 9.06 3.07
N GLY A 85 -7.03 10.21 3.63
CA GLY A 85 -7.67 10.38 4.93
C GLY A 85 -6.86 9.78 6.10
N PRO A 86 -7.50 9.04 7.01
CA PRO A 86 -6.83 8.48 8.20
C PRO A 86 -5.68 7.54 7.88
N SER A 87 -5.70 6.88 6.72
CA SER A 87 -4.62 6.00 6.27
C SER A 87 -3.33 6.78 6.01
N PHE A 88 -3.42 7.94 5.35
CA PHE A 88 -2.28 8.83 5.14
C PHE A 88 -1.57 9.18 6.45
N TYR A 89 -2.32 9.62 7.47
CA TYR A 89 -1.73 10.01 8.76
C TYR A 89 -1.08 8.84 9.49
N ARG A 90 -1.64 7.63 9.40
CA ARG A 90 -1.02 6.42 9.95
C ARG A 90 0.24 5.99 9.22
N LYS A 91 0.32 6.25 7.91
CA LYS A 91 1.49 5.86 7.09
C LYS A 91 2.61 6.91 7.15
N MET A 92 2.29 8.14 7.48
CA MET A 92 3.25 9.24 7.54
C MET A 92 4.49 8.94 8.42
N PRO A 93 4.38 8.38 9.64
CA PRO A 93 5.57 8.04 10.43
C PRO A 93 6.47 7.01 9.76
N PHE A 94 5.91 5.99 9.08
CA PHE A 94 6.69 4.99 8.33
C PHE A 94 7.51 5.65 7.22
N ILE A 95 6.89 6.59 6.47
CA ILE A 95 7.58 7.36 5.42
C ILE A 95 8.74 8.16 6.01
N TYR A 96 8.53 8.85 7.14
CA TYR A 96 9.59 9.63 7.79
C TYR A 96 10.73 8.74 8.29
N MET A 97 10.42 7.59 8.92
CA MET A 97 11.43 6.67 9.43
C MET A 97 12.28 6.07 8.30
N ALA A 98 11.65 5.61 7.20
CA ALA A 98 12.35 5.10 6.02
C ALA A 98 13.21 6.19 5.35
N SER A 99 12.65 7.39 5.16
CA SER A 99 13.36 8.54 4.59
C SER A 99 14.57 8.96 5.44
N TRP A 100 14.44 8.95 6.76
CA TRP A 100 15.56 9.24 7.67
C TRP A 100 16.68 8.20 7.54
N ARG A 101 16.33 6.94 7.30
CA ARG A 101 17.30 5.86 7.05
C ARG A 101 17.81 5.84 5.60
N LYS A 102 17.35 6.76 4.75
CA LYS A 102 17.68 6.85 3.32
C LYS A 102 17.33 5.58 2.53
N ILE A 103 16.32 4.85 2.97
CA ILE A 103 15.82 3.67 2.26
C ILE A 103 14.80 4.12 1.21
N PRO A 104 14.89 3.65 -0.04
CA PRO A 104 13.92 3.94 -1.09
C PRO A 104 12.50 3.58 -0.68
N ILE A 105 11.55 4.47 -0.99
CA ILE A 105 10.15 4.30 -0.62
C ILE A 105 9.30 4.26 -1.88
N VAL A 106 8.55 3.18 -2.04
CA VAL A 106 7.45 3.02 -2.99
C VAL A 106 6.14 3.12 -2.22
N ASN A 107 5.26 4.03 -2.61
CA ASN A 107 3.97 4.19 -1.95
C ASN A 107 2.83 3.91 -2.93
N HIS A 108 2.14 2.79 -2.74
CA HIS A 108 1.02 2.33 -3.55
C HIS A 108 -0.28 2.89 -2.98
N ILE A 109 -0.95 3.75 -3.74
CA ILE A 109 -2.10 4.51 -3.27
C ILE A 109 -3.39 3.86 -3.78
N HIS A 110 -4.17 3.29 -2.86
CA HIS A 110 -5.44 2.60 -3.12
C HIS A 110 -6.62 3.47 -2.67
N GLY A 111 -6.63 4.73 -2.98
CA GLY A 111 -7.58 5.64 -2.36
C GLY A 111 -8.72 6.06 -3.27
N ALA A 112 -9.89 6.22 -2.67
CA ALA A 112 -10.94 7.13 -3.05
C ALA A 112 -10.73 8.49 -2.33
N ASP A 113 -11.67 9.44 -2.51
CA ASP A 113 -11.75 10.68 -1.74
C ASP A 113 -10.58 11.67 -1.92
N PHE A 114 -9.92 11.65 -3.08
CA PHE A 114 -8.82 12.56 -3.39
C PHE A 114 -9.27 14.03 -3.32
N ASP A 115 -10.43 14.32 -3.88
CA ASP A 115 -10.94 15.69 -3.96
C ASP A 115 -11.20 16.25 -2.56
N GLU A 116 -11.84 15.48 -1.68
CA GLU A 116 -12.07 15.87 -0.30
C GLU A 116 -10.78 15.95 0.51
N PHE A 117 -9.85 15.02 0.28
CA PHE A 117 -8.62 14.95 1.05
C PHE A 117 -7.60 16.00 0.64
N TYR A 118 -7.45 16.26 -0.68
CA TYR A 118 -6.41 17.13 -1.23
C TYR A 118 -6.96 18.37 -1.93
N VAL A 119 -7.85 18.23 -2.93
CA VAL A 119 -8.27 19.37 -3.76
C VAL A 119 -8.96 20.44 -2.91
N ASN A 120 -9.91 20.04 -2.07
CA ASN A 120 -10.66 20.93 -1.18
C ASN A 120 -9.95 21.25 0.15
N ALA A 121 -8.71 20.78 0.32
CA ALA A 121 -7.97 21.00 1.55
C ALA A 121 -7.41 22.42 1.62
N PRO A 122 -7.25 22.99 2.84
CA PRO A 122 -6.50 24.22 3.05
C PRO A 122 -5.06 24.10 2.56
N GLU A 123 -4.45 25.20 2.12
CA GLU A 123 -3.10 25.21 1.56
C GLU A 123 -2.04 24.65 2.51
N GLU A 124 -2.18 24.87 3.81
CA GLU A 124 -1.29 24.27 4.82
C GLU A 124 -1.33 22.74 4.78
N LYS A 125 -2.54 22.15 4.67
CA LYS A 125 -2.71 20.69 4.55
C LYS A 125 -2.15 20.18 3.24
N LYS A 126 -2.37 20.89 2.11
CA LYS A 126 -1.78 20.54 0.81
C LYS A 126 -0.26 20.54 0.87
N ALA A 127 0.33 21.57 1.46
CA ALA A 127 1.78 21.69 1.63
C ALA A 127 2.34 20.52 2.47
N LYS A 128 1.64 20.14 3.55
CA LYS A 128 2.00 18.99 4.38
C LYS A 128 1.95 17.68 3.57
N ILE A 129 0.90 17.48 2.77
CA ILE A 129 0.74 16.28 1.93
C ILE A 129 1.88 16.21 0.90
N LYS A 130 2.15 17.31 0.18
CA LYS A 130 3.28 17.41 -0.76
C LYS A 130 4.61 17.09 -0.07
N LYS A 131 4.87 17.67 1.10
CA LYS A 131 6.08 17.41 1.88
C LYS A 131 6.26 15.96 2.29
N VAL A 132 5.18 15.25 2.60
CA VAL A 132 5.24 13.83 2.95
C VAL A 132 5.51 12.97 1.72
N TYR A 133 4.73 13.16 0.65
CA TYR A 133 4.88 12.35 -0.55
C TYR A 133 6.16 12.66 -1.34
N SER A 134 6.73 13.87 -1.22
CA SER A 134 8.05 14.17 -1.80
C SER A 134 9.19 13.31 -1.26
N LYS A 135 8.99 12.65 -0.13
CA LYS A 135 9.94 11.68 0.44
C LYS A 135 9.86 10.29 -0.18
N CYS A 136 8.78 9.99 -0.89
CA CYS A 136 8.64 8.75 -1.64
C CYS A 136 9.41 8.87 -2.96
N ASN A 137 10.14 7.83 -3.32
CA ASN A 137 10.85 7.75 -4.60
C ASN A 137 9.87 7.52 -5.75
N VAL A 138 8.88 6.66 -5.52
CA VAL A 138 7.83 6.33 -6.49
C VAL A 138 6.47 6.31 -5.78
N LEU A 139 5.46 6.87 -6.42
CA LEU A 139 4.05 6.64 -6.11
C LEU A 139 3.47 5.69 -7.16
N ILE A 140 2.71 4.70 -6.72
CA ILE A 140 1.96 3.82 -7.62
C ILE A 140 0.51 4.27 -7.65
N ALA A 141 0.04 4.58 -8.85
CA ALA A 141 -1.35 4.89 -9.19
C ALA A 141 -2.04 3.63 -9.74
N LEU A 142 -3.37 3.54 -9.61
CA LEU A 142 -4.15 2.40 -10.09
C LEU A 142 -4.67 2.57 -11.52
N SER A 143 -4.54 3.77 -12.10
CA SER A 143 -4.97 4.08 -13.47
C SER A 143 -4.34 5.40 -13.94
N GLU A 144 -4.49 5.73 -15.24
CA GLU A 144 -4.07 7.02 -15.81
C GLU A 144 -4.76 8.19 -15.10
N GLU A 145 -6.06 8.10 -14.83
CA GLU A 145 -6.82 9.13 -14.11
C GLU A 145 -6.19 9.38 -12.71
N TRP A 146 -5.80 8.33 -12.01
CA TRP A 146 -5.14 8.44 -10.72
C TRP A 146 -3.73 9.02 -10.84
N LYS A 147 -3.00 8.71 -11.89
CA LYS A 147 -1.70 9.33 -12.18
C LYS A 147 -1.86 10.83 -12.39
N GLU A 148 -2.82 11.27 -13.18
CA GLU A 148 -3.10 12.70 -13.38
C GLU A 148 -3.46 13.40 -12.06
N ARG A 149 -4.29 12.80 -11.21
CA ARG A 149 -4.61 13.33 -9.88
C ARG A 149 -3.37 13.48 -9.00
N LEU A 150 -2.52 12.46 -8.94
CA LEU A 150 -1.31 12.45 -8.12
C LEU A 150 -0.23 13.40 -8.64
N SER A 151 -0.22 13.75 -9.92
CA SER A 151 0.72 14.73 -10.50
C SER A 151 0.55 16.13 -9.90
N GLN A 152 -0.57 16.43 -9.26
CA GLN A 152 -0.77 17.65 -8.48
C GLN A 152 0.04 17.66 -7.17
N ILE A 153 0.53 16.50 -6.72
CA ILE A 153 1.25 16.33 -5.44
C ILE A 153 2.74 16.16 -5.68
N VAL A 154 3.13 15.28 -6.62
CA VAL A 154 4.53 14.98 -6.97
C VAL A 154 4.74 15.09 -8.48
N PRO A 155 5.99 15.26 -8.97
CA PRO A 155 6.29 15.21 -10.39
C PRO A 155 5.85 13.89 -11.03
N GLU A 156 5.38 13.97 -12.28
CA GLU A 156 4.78 12.84 -13.00
C GLU A 156 5.79 11.69 -13.25
N ASP A 157 7.06 12.02 -13.40
CA ASP A 157 8.16 11.07 -13.56
C ASP A 157 8.41 10.18 -12.33
N ARG A 158 7.75 10.49 -11.21
CA ARG A 158 7.73 9.67 -9.99
C ARG A 158 6.45 8.86 -9.81
N ILE A 159 5.59 8.80 -10.81
CA ILE A 159 4.31 8.11 -10.71
C ILE A 159 4.28 6.98 -11.73
N GLU A 160 4.19 5.75 -11.23
CA GLU A 160 4.02 4.55 -12.03
C GLU A 160 2.58 4.05 -11.95
N ILE A 161 2.11 3.39 -12.99
CA ILE A 161 0.76 2.81 -13.00
C ILE A 161 0.87 1.31 -12.82
N ILE A 162 0.23 0.79 -11.78
CA ILE A 162 0.01 -0.63 -11.56
C ILE A 162 -1.45 -0.84 -11.20
N GLU A 163 -2.20 -1.38 -12.14
CA GLU A 163 -3.61 -1.68 -11.94
C GLU A 163 -3.81 -2.81 -10.94
N ASN A 164 -4.96 -2.81 -10.26
CA ASN A 164 -5.32 -3.93 -9.42
C ASN A 164 -5.56 -5.16 -10.29
N TYR A 165 -4.95 -6.28 -9.92
CA TYR A 165 -5.24 -7.55 -10.57
C TYR A 165 -6.55 -8.14 -10.03
N SER A 166 -7.25 -8.89 -10.88
CA SER A 166 -8.34 -9.76 -10.48
C SER A 166 -7.95 -11.22 -10.73
N VAL A 167 -8.21 -12.07 -9.75
CA VAL A 167 -8.07 -13.52 -9.96
C VAL A 167 -9.33 -13.98 -10.67
N LEU A 168 -9.17 -14.45 -11.91
CA LEU A 168 -10.24 -15.15 -12.62
C LEU A 168 -10.43 -16.53 -11.98
N HIS A 169 -11.56 -16.72 -11.34
CA HIS A 169 -12.00 -18.04 -10.88
C HIS A 169 -12.72 -18.72 -12.05
N GLU A 170 -11.97 -19.49 -12.86
CA GLU A 170 -12.52 -20.19 -14.03
C GLU A 170 -13.65 -21.12 -13.61
N ASP A 171 -13.53 -21.81 -12.48
CA ASP A 171 -14.56 -22.68 -11.90
C ASP A 171 -15.87 -21.92 -11.63
N ALA A 172 -15.79 -20.68 -11.14
CA ALA A 172 -16.97 -19.84 -10.89
C ALA A 172 -17.61 -19.32 -12.19
N LEU A 173 -16.83 -19.16 -13.26
CA LEU A 173 -17.33 -18.85 -14.59
C LEU A 173 -18.08 -20.03 -15.19
N GLU A 174 -17.54 -21.24 -15.10
CA GLU A 174 -18.19 -22.46 -15.57
C GLU A 174 -19.50 -22.74 -14.83
N GLU A 175 -19.50 -22.63 -13.49
CA GLU A 175 -20.73 -22.75 -12.68
C GLU A 175 -21.77 -21.70 -13.05
N ARG A 176 -21.35 -20.47 -13.36
CA ARG A 176 -22.26 -19.37 -13.74
C ARG A 176 -22.83 -19.56 -15.13
N MET A 177 -22.07 -20.11 -16.06
CA MET A 177 -22.56 -20.45 -17.41
C MET A 177 -23.57 -21.60 -17.40
N GLN A 178 -23.52 -22.48 -16.39
CA GLN A 178 -24.47 -23.60 -16.20
C GLN A 178 -25.74 -23.20 -15.43
N ARG A 179 -25.75 -22.03 -14.76
CA ARG A 179 -26.94 -21.53 -14.09
C ARG A 179 -27.80 -20.74 -15.07
N GLU A 180 -29.10 -21.05 -15.13
CA GLU A 180 -30.06 -20.20 -15.82
C GLU A 180 -29.96 -18.76 -15.30
N CYS A 181 -29.88 -17.79 -16.22
CA CYS A 181 -29.78 -16.38 -15.87
C CYS A 181 -31.00 -15.92 -15.07
N ASN A 182 -30.88 -15.92 -13.77
CA ASN A 182 -31.76 -15.12 -12.92
C ASN A 182 -31.26 -13.67 -13.01
N ASN A 183 -32.13 -12.73 -13.45
CA ASN A 183 -31.84 -11.29 -13.54
C ASN A 183 -31.66 -10.64 -12.15
N THR A 184 -30.94 -11.29 -11.23
CA THR A 184 -30.65 -10.75 -9.89
C THR A 184 -29.29 -10.09 -9.92
N VAL A 185 -29.30 -8.78 -9.84
CA VAL A 185 -28.08 -7.97 -9.63
C VAL A 185 -27.85 -7.90 -8.12
N LEU A 186 -26.73 -8.44 -7.65
CA LEU A 186 -26.26 -8.26 -6.30
C LEU A 186 -25.41 -6.97 -6.25
N PHE A 187 -25.87 -5.99 -5.47
CA PHE A 187 -25.14 -4.76 -5.19
C PHE A 187 -24.23 -4.96 -3.96
#